data_f37d06407f4631f987415f5dd85d5185
#
_entry.id   f37d06407f4631f987415f5dd85d5185
#
_cell.length_a   1.000
_cell.length_b   1.000
_cell.length_c   1.000
_cell.angle_alpha   90.00
_cell.angle_beta   90.00
_cell.angle_gamma   90.00
#
_symmetry.space_group_name_H-M   'P 1'
#
loop_
_entity.id
_entity.type
_entity.pdbx_description
1 polymer ?
#
loop_
_entity_poly.entity_id
_entity_poly.type
_entity_poly.pdbx_seq_one_letter_code
_entity_poly.pdbx_strand_id
1 'polypeptide(L)'
;DHMATASFGRNYGYYVGMDAIRSYYVDSHQTRIDALSGTGYMECHTVTSPYVELAGDGNSARGLWYSIGQETYPGPDGAPRALWVNDKVAADFLREEDGWKIWHLVLSNDVWHPAGIPMGTVPVKLPPEMDWIAEEFGTPSIPMKVHDPLYLWSDDYPAIPKPYETMDDAHSYGPEGHPDRRKEDA
;
A
#
# COMPACT_ATOMS: atom_id res chain seq x y z
N ASP A 1 10.94 1.31 20.09
CA ASP A 1 9.60 1.89 19.92
C ASP A 1 9.07 1.49 18.54
N HIS A 2 8.16 0.53 18.53
CA HIS A 2 7.59 -0.01 17.28
C HIS A 2 6.83 1.07 16.49
N MET A 3 6.29 2.08 17.15
CA MET A 3 5.60 3.19 16.49
C MET A 3 6.54 4.04 15.62
N ALA A 4 7.81 4.18 16.01
CA ALA A 4 8.80 4.92 15.22
C ALA A 4 9.20 4.20 13.93
N THR A 5 9.11 2.87 13.92
CA THR A 5 9.43 2.02 12.78
C THR A 5 8.20 1.48 12.06
N ALA A 6 6.99 1.76 12.56
CA ALA A 6 5.76 1.43 11.84
C ALA A 6 5.77 2.07 10.45
N SER A 7 5.35 1.33 9.46
CA SER A 7 5.37 1.83 8.08
C SER A 7 4.10 1.49 7.31
N PHE A 8 3.80 2.36 6.37
CA PHE A 8 2.84 2.13 5.32
C PHE A 8 3.55 2.16 3.97
N GLY A 9 3.40 1.09 3.20
CA GLY A 9 4.02 0.90 1.90
C GLY A 9 3.03 0.95 0.75
N ARG A 10 3.47 1.57 -0.33
CA ARG A 10 2.81 1.59 -1.65
C ARG A 10 3.81 1.17 -2.72
N ASN A 11 3.34 1.00 -3.96
CA ASN A 11 4.20 0.63 -5.10
C ASN A 11 5.37 1.57 -5.36
N TYR A 12 5.34 2.79 -4.85
CA TYR A 12 6.32 3.84 -5.06
C TYR A 12 7.17 4.18 -3.83
N GLY A 13 6.86 3.59 -2.68
CA GLY A 13 7.68 3.81 -1.48
C GLY A 13 6.95 3.60 -0.17
N TYR A 14 7.65 3.88 0.92
CA TYR A 14 7.18 3.72 2.28
C TYR A 14 7.09 5.06 3.01
N TYR A 15 6.05 5.19 3.81
CA TYR A 15 5.86 6.26 4.80
C TYR A 15 6.18 5.67 6.17
N VAL A 16 7.28 6.10 6.77
CA VAL A 16 7.82 5.53 8.00
C VAL A 16 7.56 6.45 9.18
N GLY A 17 7.03 5.86 10.26
CA GLY A 17 6.63 6.55 11.49
C GLY A 17 5.24 7.17 11.40
N MET A 18 4.66 7.42 12.56
CA MET A 18 3.25 7.83 12.68
C MET A 18 2.94 9.16 12.01
N ASP A 19 3.87 10.11 11.99
CA ASP A 19 3.63 11.41 11.36
C ASP A 19 3.53 11.28 9.83
N ALA A 20 4.41 10.49 9.21
CA ALA A 20 4.37 10.21 7.77
C ALA A 20 3.10 9.42 7.40
N ILE A 21 2.75 8.41 8.20
CA ILE A 21 1.54 7.62 8.00
C ILE A 21 0.29 8.50 8.12
N ARG A 22 0.23 9.39 9.11
CA ARG A 22 -0.88 10.33 9.28
C ARG A 22 -1.01 11.29 8.11
N SER A 23 0.11 11.83 7.65
CA SER A 23 0.13 12.72 6.49
C SER A 23 -0.49 12.04 5.26
N TYR A 24 -0.14 10.78 5.02
CA TYR A 24 -0.73 10.00 3.93
C TYR A 24 -2.22 9.71 4.17
N TYR A 25 -2.57 9.07 5.29
CA TYR A 25 -3.92 8.56 5.50
C TYR A 25 -4.96 9.61 5.88
N VAL A 26 -4.56 10.65 6.60
CA VAL A 26 -5.49 11.66 7.10
C VAL A 26 -5.47 12.89 6.21
N ASP A 27 -4.29 13.48 6.05
CA ASP A 27 -4.20 14.80 5.45
C ASP A 27 -4.46 14.75 3.93
N SER A 28 -3.89 13.77 3.22
CA SER A 28 -4.12 13.64 1.77
C SER A 28 -5.55 13.24 1.43
N HIS A 29 -6.16 12.33 2.23
CA HIS A 29 -7.56 11.94 2.03
C HIS A 29 -8.51 13.11 2.30
N GLN A 30 -8.24 13.89 3.35
CA GLN A 30 -9.02 15.10 3.64
C GLN A 30 -8.93 16.09 2.50
N THR A 31 -7.73 16.29 1.94
CA THR A 31 -7.53 17.17 0.78
C THR A 31 -8.37 16.74 -0.42
N ARG A 32 -8.46 15.43 -0.69
CA ARG A 32 -9.30 14.89 -1.78
C ARG A 32 -10.79 15.07 -1.52
N ILE A 33 -11.23 14.82 -0.29
CA ILE A 33 -12.62 15.07 0.13
C ILE A 33 -13.00 16.52 -0.08
N ASP A 34 -12.14 17.44 0.33
CA ASP A 34 -12.36 18.87 0.21
C ASP A 34 -12.38 19.31 -1.25
N ALA A 35 -11.47 18.79 -2.08
CA ALA A 35 -11.43 19.09 -3.52
C ALA A 35 -12.72 18.68 -4.25
N LEU A 36 -13.36 17.59 -3.84
CA LEU A 36 -14.64 17.12 -4.36
C LEU A 36 -15.85 17.74 -3.61
N SER A 37 -15.60 18.68 -2.67
CA SER A 37 -16.63 19.30 -1.84
C SER A 37 -17.55 18.30 -1.13
N GLY A 38 -16.98 17.14 -0.75
CA GLY A 38 -17.71 16.02 -0.14
C GLY A 38 -18.68 15.28 -1.06
N THR A 39 -18.75 15.66 -2.35
CA THR A 39 -19.63 15.03 -3.34
C THR A 39 -18.82 14.26 -4.37
N GLY A 40 -19.20 12.99 -4.60
CA GLY A 40 -18.50 12.15 -5.56
C GLY A 40 -17.17 11.56 -5.06
N TYR A 41 -16.83 11.75 -3.79
CA TYR A 41 -15.74 11.03 -3.14
C TYR A 41 -16.21 9.63 -2.77
N MET A 42 -15.45 8.65 -3.20
CA MET A 42 -15.64 7.25 -2.82
C MET A 42 -14.27 6.57 -2.73
N GLU A 43 -14.08 5.82 -1.67
CA GLU A 43 -12.94 4.94 -1.51
C GLU A 43 -13.45 3.67 -0.82
N CYS A 44 -13.55 2.59 -1.57
CA CYS A 44 -14.10 1.33 -1.11
C CYS A 44 -13.15 0.20 -1.47
N HIS A 45 -12.60 -0.46 -0.46
CA HIS A 45 -11.71 -1.59 -0.60
C HIS A 45 -12.26 -2.79 0.17
N THR A 46 -12.69 -3.81 -0.55
CA THR A 46 -13.17 -5.05 0.05
C THR A 46 -12.01 -6.00 0.25
N VAL A 47 -11.70 -6.33 1.49
CA VAL A 47 -10.62 -7.27 1.83
C VAL A 47 -11.15 -8.70 1.81
N THR A 48 -10.54 -9.55 1.01
CA THR A 48 -10.99 -10.95 0.77
C THR A 48 -9.85 -11.96 0.87
N SER A 49 -10.22 -13.25 0.99
CA SER A 49 -9.28 -14.37 0.91
C SER A 49 -8.08 -14.26 1.85
N PRO A 50 -8.31 -14.14 3.17
CA PRO A 50 -7.23 -13.98 4.13
C PRO A 50 -6.30 -15.19 4.16
N TYR A 51 -5.02 -14.92 4.17
CA TYR A 51 -3.99 -15.87 4.54
C TYR A 51 -3.17 -15.27 5.70
N VAL A 52 -3.16 -15.91 6.84
CA VAL A 52 -2.50 -15.40 8.04
C VAL A 52 -1.61 -16.50 8.65
N GLU A 53 -0.36 -16.15 8.90
CA GLU A 53 0.60 -16.95 9.64
C GLU A 53 0.90 -16.31 11.00
N LEU A 54 0.76 -17.10 12.05
CA LEU A 54 1.16 -16.72 13.39
C LEU A 54 2.59 -17.23 13.62
N ALA A 55 3.45 -16.40 14.21
CA ALA A 55 4.78 -16.80 14.62
C ALA A 55 4.75 -17.94 15.65
N GLY A 56 5.75 -18.81 15.66
CA GLY A 56 5.89 -19.88 16.62
C GLY A 56 5.94 -19.40 18.06
N ASP A 57 6.51 -18.22 18.32
CA ASP A 57 6.54 -17.58 19.62
C ASP A 57 5.21 -16.93 20.04
N GLY A 58 4.23 -16.83 19.15
CA GLY A 58 2.91 -16.24 19.39
C GLY A 58 2.88 -14.71 19.58
N ASN A 59 3.99 -14.01 19.32
CA ASN A 59 4.11 -12.56 19.55
C ASN A 59 3.95 -11.71 18.31
N SER A 60 3.92 -12.33 17.15
CA SER A 60 3.70 -11.65 15.88
C SER A 60 2.86 -12.47 14.92
N ALA A 61 2.28 -11.81 13.94
CA ALA A 61 1.56 -12.45 12.85
C ALA A 61 1.80 -11.70 11.54
N ARG A 62 1.71 -12.41 10.43
CA ARG A 62 1.79 -11.85 9.08
C ARG A 62 0.56 -12.23 8.30
N GLY A 63 -0.01 -11.29 7.57
CA GLY A 63 -1.21 -11.56 6.79
C GLY A 63 -1.14 -10.98 5.37
N LEU A 64 -1.81 -11.67 4.44
CA LEU A 64 -1.98 -11.24 3.07
C LEU A 64 -3.44 -11.41 2.66
N TRP A 65 -3.97 -10.42 1.97
CA TRP A 65 -5.32 -10.39 1.43
C TRP A 65 -5.31 -9.86 0.01
N TYR A 66 -6.31 -10.24 -0.77
CA TYR A 66 -6.68 -9.51 -1.96
C TYR A 66 -7.75 -8.46 -1.64
N SER A 67 -7.67 -7.32 -2.31
CA SER A 67 -8.65 -6.26 -2.20
C SER A 67 -9.16 -5.88 -3.59
N ILE A 68 -10.47 -5.94 -3.76
CA ILE A 68 -11.16 -5.43 -4.96
C ILE A 68 -11.82 -4.12 -4.54
N GLY A 69 -11.45 -3.04 -5.20
CA GLY A 69 -11.85 -1.70 -4.79
C GLY A 69 -12.32 -0.81 -5.93
N GLN A 70 -12.88 0.29 -5.51
CA GLN A 70 -13.30 1.40 -6.35
C GLN A 70 -12.93 2.70 -5.66
N GLU A 71 -12.34 3.60 -6.40
CA GLU A 71 -11.93 4.92 -5.91
C GLU A 71 -12.44 6.01 -6.82
N THR A 72 -12.57 7.22 -6.28
CA THR A 72 -12.79 8.43 -7.06
C THR A 72 -11.74 9.48 -6.75
N TYR A 73 -11.25 10.11 -7.78
CA TYR A 73 -10.28 11.20 -7.69
C TYR A 73 -10.82 12.45 -8.36
N PRO A 74 -10.44 13.65 -7.91
CA PRO A 74 -10.72 14.87 -8.64
C PRO A 74 -9.93 14.86 -9.94
N GLY A 75 -10.62 15.05 -11.06
CA GLY A 75 -9.97 15.27 -12.34
C GLY A 75 -9.43 16.70 -12.46
N PRO A 76 -8.66 17.00 -13.51
CA PRO A 76 -8.13 18.36 -13.74
C PRO A 76 -9.20 19.44 -13.86
N ASP A 77 -10.42 19.04 -14.20
CA ASP A 77 -11.61 19.89 -14.30
C ASP A 77 -12.43 19.93 -12.99
N GLY A 78 -11.92 19.30 -11.91
CA GLY A 78 -12.61 19.18 -10.63
C GLY A 78 -13.74 18.15 -10.61
N ALA A 79 -14.05 17.49 -11.73
CA ALA A 79 -15.06 16.44 -11.76
C ALA A 79 -14.50 15.11 -11.23
N PRO A 80 -15.32 14.29 -10.52
CA PRO A 80 -14.86 13.01 -10.02
C PRO A 80 -14.53 12.04 -11.16
N ARG A 81 -13.40 11.34 -11.04
CA ARG A 81 -12.95 10.27 -11.93
C ARG A 81 -13.00 8.95 -11.18
N ALA A 82 -13.78 8.01 -11.68
CA ALA A 82 -13.90 6.69 -11.06
C ALA A 82 -12.81 5.74 -11.57
N LEU A 83 -12.24 4.97 -10.66
CA LEU A 83 -11.21 3.97 -10.91
C LEU A 83 -11.63 2.60 -10.37
N TRP A 84 -11.27 1.56 -11.08
CA TRP A 84 -11.19 0.19 -10.57
C TRP A 84 -9.81 -0.03 -9.98
N VAL A 85 -9.77 -0.59 -8.77
CA VAL A 85 -8.53 -0.87 -8.06
C VAL A 85 -8.53 -2.31 -7.60
N ASN A 86 -7.47 -3.04 -7.91
CA ASN A 86 -7.22 -4.35 -7.33
C ASN A 86 -5.86 -4.33 -6.66
N ASP A 87 -5.85 -4.68 -5.37
CA ASP A 87 -4.68 -4.61 -4.53
C ASP A 87 -4.37 -5.97 -3.90
N LYS A 88 -3.10 -6.15 -3.56
CA LYS A 88 -2.70 -7.00 -2.45
C LYS A 88 -2.54 -6.13 -1.21
N VAL A 89 -3.13 -6.58 -0.12
CA VAL A 89 -2.99 -5.96 1.20
C VAL A 89 -2.17 -6.91 2.05
N ALA A 90 -1.02 -6.46 2.52
CA ALA A 90 -0.18 -7.24 3.40
C ALA A 90 0.09 -6.49 4.71
N ALA A 91 0.12 -7.20 5.82
CA ALA A 91 0.35 -6.59 7.12
C ALA A 91 1.18 -7.48 8.03
N ASP A 92 2.07 -6.86 8.78
CA ASP A 92 2.72 -7.44 9.93
C ASP A 92 2.07 -6.91 11.21
N PHE A 93 1.83 -7.80 12.13
CA PHE A 93 1.21 -7.50 13.42
C PHE A 93 2.16 -7.86 14.55
N LEU A 94 2.19 -7.02 15.56
CA LEU A 94 2.87 -7.29 16.83
C LEU A 94 1.86 -7.40 17.95
N ARG A 95 2.10 -8.31 18.87
CA ARG A 95 1.28 -8.48 20.06
C ARG A 95 1.84 -7.63 21.18
N GLU A 96 1.05 -6.68 21.66
CA GLU A 96 1.34 -5.84 22.82
C GLU A 96 0.43 -6.19 24.00
N GLU A 97 0.63 -5.55 25.15
CA GLU A 97 -0.15 -5.82 26.35
C GLU A 97 -1.65 -5.57 26.15
N ASP A 98 -2.00 -4.58 25.35
CA ASP A 98 -3.38 -4.16 25.07
C ASP A 98 -3.96 -4.76 23.76
N GLY A 99 -3.24 -5.69 23.12
CA GLY A 99 -3.73 -6.41 21.94
C GLY A 99 -2.79 -6.38 20.73
N TRP A 100 -3.33 -6.77 19.60
CA TRP A 100 -2.60 -6.77 18.34
C TRP A 100 -2.54 -5.39 17.72
N LYS A 101 -1.36 -4.99 17.27
CA LYS A 101 -1.10 -3.73 16.55
C LYS A 101 -0.56 -4.01 15.16
N ILE A 102 -0.94 -3.20 14.20
CA ILE A 102 -0.31 -3.20 12.87
C ILE A 102 1.05 -2.51 13.01
N TRP A 103 2.10 -3.20 12.62
CA TRP A 103 3.46 -2.66 12.56
C TRP A 103 3.79 -2.19 11.14
N HIS A 104 3.56 -3.03 10.15
CA HIS A 104 3.68 -2.68 8.74
C HIS A 104 2.38 -2.96 8.01
N LEU A 105 2.02 -2.07 7.09
CA LEU A 105 0.91 -2.25 6.17
C LEU A 105 1.38 -1.90 4.78
N VAL A 106 1.14 -2.78 3.83
CA VAL A 106 1.46 -2.57 2.41
C VAL A 106 0.20 -2.71 1.59
N LEU A 107 -0.07 -1.72 0.76
CA LEU A 107 -1.06 -1.77 -0.30
C LEU A 107 -0.33 -1.76 -1.65
N SER A 108 -0.28 -2.91 -2.30
CA SER A 108 0.32 -3.06 -3.62
C SER A 108 -0.78 -3.10 -4.68
N ASN A 109 -0.85 -2.06 -5.50
CA ASN A 109 -1.84 -2.02 -6.57
C ASN A 109 -1.38 -2.94 -7.72
N ASP A 110 -2.16 -3.96 -8.02
CA ASP A 110 -1.99 -4.81 -9.20
C ASP A 110 -2.71 -4.20 -10.41
N VAL A 111 -3.83 -3.53 -10.17
CA VAL A 111 -4.63 -2.85 -11.20
C VAL A 111 -5.11 -1.51 -10.66
N TRP A 112 -4.93 -0.48 -11.46
CA TRP A 112 -5.49 0.84 -11.23
C TRP A 112 -5.96 1.40 -12.57
N HIS A 113 -7.27 1.34 -12.84
CA HIS A 113 -7.80 1.51 -14.17
C HIS A 113 -9.06 2.39 -14.19
N PRO A 114 -9.17 3.39 -15.11
CA PRO A 114 -10.38 4.20 -15.24
C PRO A 114 -11.63 3.34 -15.50
N ALA A 115 -12.68 3.52 -14.69
CA ALA A 115 -13.88 2.69 -14.73
C ALA A 115 -14.67 2.80 -16.05
N GLY A 116 -14.55 3.91 -16.77
CA GLY A 116 -15.26 4.15 -18.05
C GLY A 116 -14.55 3.63 -19.29
N ILE A 117 -13.40 2.98 -19.15
CA ILE A 117 -12.56 2.53 -20.27
C ILE A 117 -12.41 1.02 -20.20
N PRO A 118 -12.52 0.29 -21.33
CA PRO A 118 -12.31 -1.15 -21.35
C PRO A 118 -10.91 -1.54 -20.86
N MET A 119 -10.82 -2.53 -19.99
CA MET A 119 -9.55 -3.07 -19.50
C MET A 119 -8.66 -3.51 -20.65
N GLY A 120 -7.34 -3.25 -20.53
CA GLY A 120 -6.36 -3.61 -21.55
C GLY A 120 -6.26 -2.65 -22.75
N THR A 121 -7.09 -1.61 -22.82
CA THR A 121 -7.02 -0.61 -23.90
C THR A 121 -6.18 0.62 -23.56
N VAL A 122 -5.91 0.83 -22.30
CA VAL A 122 -5.02 1.90 -21.81
C VAL A 122 -3.74 1.24 -21.37
N PRO A 123 -2.59 1.67 -21.92
CA PRO A 123 -1.31 1.33 -21.30
C PRO A 123 -1.36 1.90 -19.90
N VAL A 124 -1.33 1.05 -18.89
CA VAL A 124 -1.16 1.48 -17.51
C VAL A 124 0.29 1.93 -17.36
N LYS A 125 0.60 3.07 -17.94
CA LYS A 125 1.78 3.81 -17.54
C LYS A 125 1.33 4.64 -16.36
N LEU A 126 1.76 4.23 -15.19
CA LEU A 126 1.99 5.24 -14.17
C LEU A 126 2.89 6.28 -14.85
N PRO A 127 2.54 7.56 -14.79
CA PRO A 127 3.37 8.59 -15.41
C PRO A 127 4.81 8.36 -14.95
N PRO A 128 5.80 8.42 -15.83
CA PRO A 128 7.20 8.24 -15.45
C PRO A 128 7.65 9.32 -14.43
N GLU A 129 6.85 10.33 -14.26
CA GLU A 129 7.07 11.43 -13.35
C GLU A 129 6.15 11.23 -12.15
N MET A 130 6.78 10.91 -11.01
CA MET A 130 6.11 10.68 -9.73
C MET A 130 5.64 11.97 -9.06
N ASP A 131 5.73 13.10 -9.76
CA ASP A 131 5.46 14.43 -9.21
C ASP A 131 4.04 14.54 -8.67
N TRP A 132 3.06 13.97 -9.37
CA TRP A 132 1.68 13.99 -8.92
C TRP A 132 1.46 13.17 -7.63
N ILE A 133 2.23 12.08 -7.41
CA ILE A 133 2.15 11.29 -6.17
C ILE A 133 2.66 12.12 -5.01
N ALA A 134 3.77 12.82 -5.19
CA ALA A 134 4.33 13.71 -4.18
C ALA A 134 3.40 14.90 -3.89
N GLU A 135 2.74 15.43 -4.91
CA GLU A 135 1.75 16.50 -4.75
C GLU A 135 0.50 16.03 -4.01
N GLU A 136 0.02 14.83 -4.29
CA GLU A 136 -1.24 14.33 -3.73
C GLU A 136 -1.04 13.63 -2.37
N PHE A 137 -0.01 12.80 -2.23
CA PHE A 137 0.19 11.92 -1.07
C PHE A 137 1.42 12.26 -0.24
N GLY A 138 2.17 13.31 -0.62
CA GLY A 138 3.44 13.64 -0.01
C GLY A 138 4.58 12.70 -0.46
N THR A 139 5.81 13.14 -0.20
CA THR A 139 7.00 12.38 -0.57
C THR A 139 7.19 11.18 0.37
N PRO A 140 7.36 9.95 -0.16
CA PRO A 140 7.67 8.79 0.66
C PRO A 140 8.95 8.98 1.48
N SER A 141 8.97 8.49 2.70
CA SER A 141 10.19 8.48 3.55
C SER A 141 11.30 7.65 2.92
N ILE A 142 10.91 6.55 2.27
CA ILE A 142 11.82 5.66 1.54
C ILE A 142 11.19 5.41 0.17
N PRO A 143 11.67 6.04 -0.90
CA PRO A 143 11.17 5.79 -2.25
C PRO A 143 11.57 4.39 -2.72
N MET A 144 10.67 3.73 -3.44
CA MET A 144 10.92 2.44 -4.08
C MET A 144 10.78 2.58 -5.59
N LYS A 145 11.37 1.65 -6.31
CA LYS A 145 11.16 1.55 -7.75
C LYS A 145 9.69 1.32 -8.03
N VAL A 146 9.11 2.18 -8.83
CA VAL A 146 7.69 2.05 -9.21
C VAL A 146 7.49 0.76 -9.97
N HIS A 147 6.54 -0.04 -9.53
CA HIS A 147 6.11 -1.20 -10.27
C HIS A 147 5.50 -0.77 -11.62
N ASP A 148 6.06 -1.27 -12.72
CA ASP A 148 5.49 -1.11 -14.04
C ASP A 148 4.50 -2.27 -14.29
N PRO A 149 3.20 -2.01 -14.34
CA PRO A 149 2.20 -3.08 -14.55
C PRO A 149 2.25 -3.71 -15.94
N LEU A 150 3.04 -3.18 -16.89
CA LEU A 150 3.35 -3.86 -18.15
C LEU A 150 4.35 -5.00 -17.97
N TYR A 151 5.17 -4.96 -16.94
CA TYR A 151 5.90 -6.13 -16.46
C TYR A 151 4.97 -6.84 -15.48
N LEU A 152 4.12 -7.69 -16.04
CA LEU A 152 3.28 -8.61 -15.33
C LEU A 152 4.05 -9.11 -14.09
N TRP A 153 3.62 -8.63 -12.92
CA TRP A 153 3.94 -9.20 -11.65
C TRP A 153 5.27 -8.78 -11.01
N SER A 154 5.17 -8.01 -9.99
CA SER A 154 5.97 -8.30 -8.83
C SER A 154 5.36 -9.54 -8.16
N ASP A 155 5.48 -10.71 -8.76
CA ASP A 155 4.97 -11.96 -8.20
C ASP A 155 5.50 -12.24 -6.80
N ASP A 156 6.60 -11.61 -6.49
CA ASP A 156 7.35 -11.87 -5.28
C ASP A 156 7.02 -10.90 -4.14
N TYR A 157 6.23 -9.81 -4.38
CA TYR A 157 5.95 -8.85 -3.32
C TYR A 157 4.58 -8.16 -3.45
N PRO A 158 3.83 -8.06 -2.34
CA PRO A 158 4.04 -8.75 -1.06
C PRO A 158 3.87 -10.26 -1.21
N ALA A 159 4.82 -11.02 -0.68
CA ALA A 159 4.81 -12.46 -0.77
C ALA A 159 3.86 -13.10 0.24
N ILE A 160 3.30 -14.27 -0.10
CA ILE A 160 2.52 -15.06 0.85
C ILE A 160 3.40 -15.41 2.06
N PRO A 161 2.96 -15.15 3.29
CA PRO A 161 3.71 -15.47 4.48
C PRO A 161 4.04 -16.98 4.54
N LYS A 162 5.24 -17.31 4.95
CA LYS A 162 5.65 -18.67 5.27
C LYS A 162 5.71 -18.84 6.78
N PRO A 163 5.54 -20.07 7.30
CA PRO A 163 5.76 -20.35 8.72
C PRO A 163 7.11 -19.83 9.20
N TYR A 164 7.12 -19.17 10.35
CA TYR A 164 8.31 -18.57 10.96
C TYR A 164 8.23 -18.63 12.49
N GLU A 165 9.37 -18.56 13.16
CA GLU A 165 9.43 -18.69 14.62
C GLU A 165 9.28 -17.34 15.31
N THR A 166 10.05 -16.35 14.86
CA THR A 166 10.05 -14.98 15.38
C THR A 166 10.06 -13.98 14.24
N MET A 167 9.48 -12.79 14.47
CA MET A 167 9.54 -11.71 13.48
C MET A 167 10.96 -11.15 13.39
N ASP A 168 11.40 -10.90 12.16
CA ASP A 168 12.60 -10.11 11.88
C ASP A 168 12.33 -9.10 10.74
N ASP A 169 13.13 -8.05 10.71
CA ASP A 169 12.95 -6.94 9.75
C ASP A 169 13.13 -7.42 8.31
N ALA A 170 14.07 -8.33 8.05
CA ALA A 170 14.40 -8.79 6.70
C ALA A 170 13.29 -9.64 6.07
N HIS A 171 12.44 -10.26 6.87
CA HIS A 171 11.30 -11.07 6.41
C HIS A 171 9.95 -10.36 6.58
N SER A 172 9.95 -9.14 7.13
CA SER A 172 8.76 -8.33 7.31
C SER A 172 8.24 -7.76 5.98
N TYR A 173 7.04 -7.19 6.01
CA TYR A 173 6.50 -6.36 4.94
C TYR A 173 6.95 -4.89 5.04
N GLY A 174 7.81 -4.57 6.02
CA GLY A 174 8.43 -3.27 6.13
C GLY A 174 9.46 -2.99 5.02
N PRO A 175 10.05 -1.77 5.02
CA PRO A 175 11.02 -1.38 4.01
C PRO A 175 12.22 -2.33 3.88
N GLU A 176 12.72 -2.84 5.00
CA GLU A 176 13.89 -3.74 5.04
C GLU A 176 13.60 -5.12 4.42
N GLY A 177 12.35 -5.55 4.48
CA GLY A 177 11.89 -6.78 3.84
C GLY A 177 11.59 -6.65 2.35
N HIS A 178 11.61 -5.44 1.78
CA HIS A 178 11.29 -5.24 0.37
C HIS A 178 12.37 -5.83 -0.56
N PRO A 179 11.99 -6.56 -1.64
CA PRO A 179 12.95 -7.22 -2.53
C PRO A 179 13.98 -6.29 -3.17
N ASP A 180 13.62 -5.05 -3.46
CA ASP A 180 14.53 -4.10 -4.09
C ASP A 180 15.63 -3.68 -3.14
N ARG A 181 15.34 -3.52 -1.85
CA ARG A 181 16.36 -3.21 -0.85
C ARG A 181 17.32 -4.37 -0.60
N ARG A 182 16.81 -5.59 -0.58
CA ARG A 182 17.66 -6.80 -0.41
C ARG A 182 18.68 -7.01 -1.53
N LYS A 183 18.47 -6.38 -2.69
CA LYS A 183 19.43 -6.47 -3.83
C LYS A 183 20.54 -5.41 -3.75
N GLU A 184 20.34 -4.34 -2.98
CA GLU A 184 21.35 -3.30 -2.80
C GLU A 184 22.43 -3.71 -1.80
N ASP A 185 22.12 -4.65 -0.90
CA ASP A 185 23.01 -5.15 0.15
C ASP A 185 23.74 -6.46 -0.23
N ALA A 186 23.51 -7.02 -1.41
CA ALA A 186 24.09 -8.27 -1.90
C ALA A 186 25.17 -8.04 -2.96
#